data_4c1ecd977cbc28210070573a5e3f57d8
#
_entry.id   4c1ecd977cbc28210070573a5e3f57d8
#
_cell.length_a   1.000
_cell.length_b   1.000
_cell.length_c   1.000
_cell.angle_alpha   90.00
_cell.angle_beta   90.00
_cell.angle_gamma   90.00
#
_symmetry.space_group_name_H-M   'P 1'
#
loop_
_entity.id
_entity.type
_entity.pdbx_description
1 polymer ?
#
loop_
_entity_poly.entity_id
_entity_poly.type
_entity_poly.pdbx_seq_one_letter_code
_entity_poly.pdbx_strand_id
1 'polypeptide(L)'
;MTTAAARSVAGVPMPAAWPPGEAADTHWGVRVPDPYRALENVADEGVQRWMRAHGEAAGQVLARIPGRTELLVRIQAIDAQAGGVVGTVLRQPAGRLFFTRREPGEQQLKLMVRTQPEGADRVLVDPDALSRTAGRPVALQGFSPSPDGRLLAYGLQAGGSEIGELHVVEVATGRAVMPPIDRIRGASVSWLEDGSGFFYSR
;
A
#
# COMPACT_ATOMS: atom_id res chain seq x y z
N MET A 1 29.59 -22.30 -26.12
CA MET A 1 28.95 -21.64 -24.94
C MET A 1 29.59 -20.26 -24.78
N THR A 2 28.96 -19.23 -25.27
CA THR A 2 29.47 -17.85 -25.14
C THR A 2 29.15 -17.36 -23.72
N THR A 3 30.17 -17.25 -22.90
CA THR A 3 30.04 -16.61 -21.55
C THR A 3 29.60 -15.16 -21.77
N ALA A 4 28.37 -14.82 -21.40
CA ALA A 4 27.94 -13.44 -21.42
C ALA A 4 28.90 -12.64 -20.53
N ALA A 5 29.50 -11.59 -21.08
CA ALA A 5 30.39 -10.70 -20.34
C ALA A 5 29.68 -10.20 -19.10
N ALA A 6 30.36 -10.22 -17.94
CA ALA A 6 29.81 -9.74 -16.69
C ALA A 6 29.41 -8.26 -16.84
N ARG A 7 28.12 -8.01 -16.80
CA ARG A 7 27.55 -6.66 -16.97
C ARG A 7 27.78 -5.87 -15.67
N SER A 8 28.27 -4.65 -15.77
CA SER A 8 28.39 -3.76 -14.60
C SER A 8 27.73 -2.40 -14.88
N VAL A 9 27.19 -1.78 -13.84
CA VAL A 9 26.60 -0.43 -13.86
C VAL A 9 27.27 0.38 -12.77
N ALA A 10 27.84 1.51 -13.10
CA ALA A 10 28.61 2.37 -12.17
C ALA A 10 29.67 1.57 -11.36
N GLY A 11 30.32 0.58 -11.99
CA GLY A 11 31.29 -0.28 -11.34
C GLY A 11 30.72 -1.32 -10.36
N VAL A 12 29.40 -1.49 -10.31
CA VAL A 12 28.73 -2.56 -9.55
C VAL A 12 28.47 -3.73 -10.49
N PRO A 13 28.96 -4.96 -10.19
CA PRO A 13 28.58 -6.14 -10.95
C PRO A 13 27.08 -6.38 -10.87
N MET A 14 26.45 -6.59 -12.01
CA MET A 14 25.03 -6.90 -12.06
C MET A 14 24.80 -8.41 -11.99
N PRO A 15 23.76 -8.88 -11.27
CA PRO A 15 23.39 -10.28 -11.27
C PRO A 15 23.06 -10.76 -12.69
N ALA A 16 23.18 -12.08 -12.94
CA ALA A 16 22.83 -12.67 -14.20
C ALA A 16 21.35 -12.42 -14.55
N ALA A 17 21.07 -12.23 -15.83
CA ALA A 17 19.69 -12.17 -16.30
C ALA A 17 19.00 -13.52 -16.03
N TRP A 18 17.68 -13.48 -15.84
CA TRP A 18 16.90 -14.71 -15.74
C TRP A 18 17.01 -15.50 -17.06
N PRO A 19 17.26 -16.81 -17.00
CA PRO A 19 17.35 -17.60 -18.22
C PRO A 19 15.97 -17.68 -18.91
N PRO A 20 15.88 -17.48 -20.24
CA PRO A 20 14.62 -17.62 -20.95
C PRO A 20 14.15 -19.08 -20.93
N GLY A 21 12.84 -19.27 -20.71
CA GLY A 21 12.16 -20.55 -20.79
C GLY A 21 11.46 -20.75 -22.16
N GLU A 22 10.79 -21.89 -22.30
CA GLU A 22 10.07 -22.26 -23.52
C GLU A 22 8.53 -22.08 -23.43
N ALA A 23 8.05 -21.46 -22.37
CA ALA A 23 6.63 -21.23 -22.17
C ALA A 23 6.02 -20.42 -23.32
N ALA A 24 4.81 -20.76 -23.71
CA ALA A 24 4.08 -20.05 -24.75
C ALA A 24 2.59 -20.33 -24.63
N ASP A 25 1.77 -19.39 -25.07
CA ASP A 25 0.32 -19.58 -25.26
C ASP A 25 -0.04 -19.55 -26.74
N THR A 26 -1.22 -20.08 -27.07
CA THR A 26 -1.77 -19.98 -28.41
C THR A 26 -3.07 -19.18 -28.37
N HIS A 27 -3.06 -18.03 -29.05
CA HIS A 27 -4.22 -17.16 -29.18
C HIS A 27 -4.62 -17.09 -30.65
N TRP A 28 -5.86 -17.45 -30.96
CA TRP A 28 -6.42 -17.47 -32.33
C TRP A 28 -5.52 -18.20 -33.36
N GLY A 29 -4.90 -19.33 -32.94
CA GLY A 29 -4.00 -20.11 -33.76
C GLY A 29 -2.55 -19.58 -33.89
N VAL A 30 -2.25 -18.45 -33.24
CA VAL A 30 -0.90 -17.87 -33.21
C VAL A 30 -0.19 -18.22 -31.90
N ARG A 31 1.02 -18.83 -32.01
CA ARG A 31 1.84 -19.10 -30.83
C ARG A 31 2.53 -17.82 -30.38
N VAL A 32 2.31 -17.43 -29.12
CA VAL A 32 2.93 -16.28 -28.46
C VAL A 32 3.91 -16.79 -27.41
N PRO A 33 5.24 -16.66 -27.62
CA PRO A 33 6.25 -17.07 -26.64
C PRO A 33 6.19 -16.17 -25.40
N ASP A 34 6.36 -16.78 -24.23
CA ASP A 34 6.51 -16.11 -22.95
C ASP A 34 7.69 -16.68 -22.17
N PRO A 35 8.93 -16.34 -22.59
CA PRO A 35 10.14 -16.94 -22.04
C PRO A 35 10.40 -16.60 -20.57
N TYR A 36 9.69 -15.65 -19.99
CA TYR A 36 9.86 -15.19 -18.62
C TYR A 36 8.67 -15.51 -17.70
N ARG A 37 7.74 -16.35 -18.12
CA ARG A 37 6.58 -16.78 -17.33
C ARG A 37 6.95 -17.30 -15.94
N ALA A 38 8.09 -17.96 -15.81
CA ALA A 38 8.56 -18.46 -14.51
C ALA A 38 8.72 -17.35 -13.46
N LEU A 39 8.96 -16.09 -13.85
CA LEU A 39 9.05 -14.94 -12.95
C LEU A 39 7.71 -14.54 -12.31
N GLU A 40 6.58 -14.98 -12.85
CA GLU A 40 5.26 -14.74 -12.27
C GLU A 40 5.05 -15.48 -10.94
N ASN A 41 5.77 -16.61 -10.76
CA ASN A 41 5.73 -17.34 -9.49
C ASN A 41 6.65 -16.69 -8.46
N VAL A 42 6.18 -15.62 -7.85
CA VAL A 42 6.94 -14.89 -6.81
C VAL A 42 7.17 -15.69 -5.53
N ALA A 43 6.52 -16.85 -5.36
CA ALA A 43 6.76 -17.77 -4.25
C ALA A 43 7.95 -18.71 -4.50
N ASP A 44 8.44 -18.84 -5.73
CA ASP A 44 9.61 -19.63 -6.06
C ASP A 44 10.88 -19.03 -5.45
N GLU A 45 11.65 -19.85 -4.74
CA GLU A 45 12.86 -19.39 -4.05
C GLU A 45 13.94 -18.88 -5.01
N GLY A 46 14.03 -19.44 -6.23
CA GLY A 46 14.96 -18.98 -7.26
C GLY A 46 14.61 -17.57 -7.73
N VAL A 47 13.31 -17.33 -7.98
CA VAL A 47 12.79 -16.01 -8.34
C VAL A 47 13.07 -15.01 -7.22
N GLN A 48 12.79 -15.37 -5.97
CA GLN A 48 13.05 -14.51 -4.82
C GLN A 48 14.54 -14.19 -4.66
N ARG A 49 15.44 -15.16 -4.83
CA ARG A 49 16.89 -14.93 -4.79
C ARG A 49 17.33 -13.98 -5.91
N TRP A 50 16.82 -14.18 -7.11
CA TRP A 50 17.11 -13.33 -8.26
C TRP A 50 16.64 -11.89 -8.02
N MET A 51 15.44 -11.70 -7.53
CA MET A 51 14.88 -10.38 -7.20
C MET A 51 15.72 -9.67 -6.12
N ARG A 52 16.07 -10.38 -5.03
CA ARG A 52 16.91 -9.80 -3.97
C ARG A 52 18.27 -9.38 -4.49
N ALA A 53 18.95 -10.23 -5.26
CA ALA A 53 20.25 -9.91 -5.81
C ALA A 53 20.21 -8.65 -6.71
N HIS A 54 19.16 -8.51 -7.55
CA HIS A 54 18.98 -7.30 -8.35
C HIS A 54 18.66 -6.07 -7.52
N GLY A 55 17.85 -6.21 -6.48
CA GLY A 55 17.56 -5.13 -5.53
C GLY A 55 18.80 -4.64 -4.80
N GLU A 56 19.66 -5.56 -4.34
CA GLU A 56 20.93 -5.24 -3.69
C GLU A 56 21.90 -4.53 -4.64
N ALA A 57 22.05 -5.04 -5.87
CA ALA A 57 22.87 -4.40 -6.88
C ALA A 57 22.38 -2.99 -7.23
N ALA A 58 21.05 -2.83 -7.40
CA ALA A 58 20.43 -1.53 -7.64
C ALA A 58 20.70 -0.57 -6.47
N GLY A 59 20.56 -1.01 -5.22
CA GLY A 59 20.89 -0.24 -4.03
C GLY A 59 22.33 0.26 -4.02
N GLN A 60 23.29 -0.61 -4.40
CA GLN A 60 24.71 -0.25 -4.50
C GLN A 60 24.96 0.78 -5.61
N VAL A 61 24.31 0.64 -6.78
CA VAL A 61 24.40 1.62 -7.87
C VAL A 61 23.87 2.98 -7.42
N LEU A 62 22.69 2.99 -6.81
CA LEU A 62 22.04 4.21 -6.33
C LEU A 62 22.89 4.91 -5.24
N ALA A 63 23.52 4.15 -4.36
CA ALA A 63 24.40 4.71 -3.32
C ALA A 63 25.65 5.42 -3.88
N ARG A 64 26.05 5.11 -5.13
CA ARG A 64 27.20 5.73 -5.81
C ARG A 64 26.85 7.00 -6.58
N ILE A 65 25.57 7.39 -6.64
CA ILE A 65 25.15 8.62 -7.34
C ILE A 65 25.68 9.83 -6.55
N PRO A 66 26.51 10.69 -7.17
CA PRO A 66 27.00 11.89 -6.50
C PRO A 66 25.84 12.81 -6.07
N GLY A 67 25.92 13.38 -4.89
CA GLY A 67 24.90 14.29 -4.35
C GLY A 67 23.64 13.61 -3.81
N ARG A 68 23.51 12.28 -3.92
CA ARG A 68 22.33 11.57 -3.44
C ARG A 68 22.10 11.74 -1.94
N THR A 69 23.16 11.63 -1.15
CA THR A 69 23.08 11.76 0.32
C THR A 69 22.63 13.16 0.71
N GLU A 70 23.21 14.18 0.12
CA GLU A 70 22.87 15.58 0.35
C GLU A 70 21.44 15.87 -0.03
N LEU A 71 20.98 15.33 -1.18
CA LEU A 71 19.59 15.47 -1.63
C LEU A 71 18.61 14.80 -0.65
N LEU A 72 18.93 13.59 -0.16
CA LEU A 72 18.10 12.89 0.83
C LEU A 72 18.00 13.68 2.14
N VAL A 73 19.13 14.20 2.65
CA VAL A 73 19.13 15.03 3.86
C VAL A 73 18.27 16.27 3.66
N ARG A 74 18.37 16.93 2.48
CA ARG A 74 17.56 18.11 2.18
C ARG A 74 16.07 17.78 2.10
N ILE A 75 15.68 16.67 1.46
CA ILE A 75 14.28 16.22 1.38
C ILE A 75 13.74 15.94 2.79
N GLN A 76 14.51 15.22 3.63
CA GLN A 76 14.12 14.93 5.00
C GLN A 76 13.97 16.21 5.85
N ALA A 77 14.85 17.19 5.66
CA ALA A 77 14.75 18.47 6.37
C ALA A 77 13.50 19.26 5.96
N ILE A 78 13.13 19.22 4.68
CA ILE A 78 11.89 19.86 4.18
C ILE A 78 10.65 19.13 4.74
N ASP A 79 10.63 17.80 4.69
CA ASP A 79 9.51 17.00 5.22
C ASP A 79 9.33 17.20 6.74
N ALA A 80 10.44 17.29 7.48
CA ALA A 80 10.42 17.57 8.92
C ALA A 80 9.89 18.98 9.26
N GLN A 81 10.03 19.95 8.35
CA GLN A 81 9.47 21.30 8.52
C GLN A 81 8.02 21.40 8.06
N ALA A 82 7.54 20.43 7.27
CA ALA A 82 6.14 20.37 6.89
C ALA A 82 5.29 20.16 8.15
N GLY A 83 4.27 20.99 8.31
CA GLY A 83 3.26 20.80 9.37
C GLY A 83 2.53 19.47 9.18
N GLY A 84 1.61 19.16 10.10
CA GLY A 84 0.75 18.00 9.95
C GLY A 84 -0.03 18.05 8.63
N VAL A 85 -0.25 16.90 8.02
CA VAL A 85 -1.00 16.75 6.76
C VAL A 85 -2.41 16.29 7.08
N VAL A 86 -3.42 17.03 6.62
CA VAL A 86 -4.82 16.61 6.60
C VAL A 86 -5.16 16.23 5.17
N GLY A 87 -5.53 14.97 4.96
CA GLY A 87 -6.00 14.45 3.67
C GLY A 87 -7.52 14.40 3.61
N THR A 88 -8.05 13.51 2.80
CA THR A 88 -9.48 13.34 2.54
C THR A 88 -10.37 13.66 3.74
N VAL A 89 -11.28 14.62 3.55
CA VAL A 89 -12.26 15.04 4.58
C VAL A 89 -13.66 14.76 4.07
N LEU A 90 -14.42 13.95 4.82
CA LEU A 90 -15.82 13.63 4.54
C LEU A 90 -16.69 14.11 5.70
N ARG A 91 -17.68 14.94 5.38
CA ARG A 91 -18.66 15.42 6.35
C ARG A 91 -19.96 14.64 6.19
N GLN A 92 -20.42 14.10 7.31
CA GLN A 92 -21.70 13.41 7.39
C GLN A 92 -22.79 14.34 8.00
N PRO A 93 -24.08 13.99 7.85
CA PRO A 93 -25.15 14.64 8.59
C PRO A 93 -24.84 14.77 10.09
N ALA A 94 -25.42 15.75 10.75
CA ALA A 94 -25.16 16.08 12.16
C ALA A 94 -23.72 16.57 12.47
N GLY A 95 -22.94 16.95 11.44
CA GLY A 95 -21.63 17.59 11.60
C GLY A 95 -20.46 16.66 11.89
N ARG A 96 -20.67 15.35 11.86
CA ARG A 96 -19.58 14.37 12.04
C ARG A 96 -18.59 14.46 10.88
N LEU A 97 -17.29 14.51 11.19
CA LEU A 97 -16.21 14.54 10.21
C LEU A 97 -15.40 13.27 10.29
N PHE A 98 -15.09 12.69 9.13
CA PHE A 98 -14.11 11.65 8.96
C PHE A 98 -12.99 12.19 8.07
N PHE A 99 -11.76 12.01 8.48
CA PHE A 99 -10.62 12.55 7.74
C PHE A 99 -9.34 11.76 8.01
N THR A 100 -8.38 11.91 7.14
CA THR A 100 -7.05 11.37 7.38
C THR A 100 -6.12 12.47 7.88
N ARG A 101 -5.25 12.15 8.83
CA ARG A 101 -4.24 13.07 9.38
C ARG A 101 -2.93 12.34 9.66
N ARG A 102 -1.83 13.01 9.33
CA ARG A 102 -0.48 12.61 9.70
C ARG A 102 0.18 13.78 10.46
N GLU A 103 0.66 13.52 11.65
CA GLU A 103 1.44 14.50 12.40
C GLU A 103 2.90 14.50 11.93
N PRO A 104 3.67 15.58 12.19
CA PRO A 104 5.10 15.61 11.88
C PRO A 104 5.84 14.41 12.51
N GLY A 105 6.65 13.73 11.71
CA GLY A 105 7.41 12.55 12.14
C GLY A 105 6.65 11.22 12.08
N GLU A 106 5.36 11.21 11.80
CA GLU A 106 4.60 9.98 11.53
C GLU A 106 4.81 9.53 10.08
N GLN A 107 4.76 8.22 9.83
CA GLN A 107 4.98 7.65 8.51
C GLN A 107 3.68 7.55 7.69
N GLN A 108 2.54 7.29 8.35
CA GLN A 108 1.27 6.98 7.72
C GLN A 108 0.18 7.98 8.11
N LEU A 109 -0.78 8.17 7.20
CA LEU A 109 -2.01 8.89 7.49
C LEU A 109 -2.91 8.02 8.39
N LYS A 110 -3.26 8.52 9.57
CA LYS A 110 -4.27 7.91 10.46
C LYS A 110 -5.67 8.29 10.02
N LEU A 111 -6.62 7.40 10.20
CA LEU A 111 -8.03 7.70 10.00
C LEU A 111 -8.62 8.23 11.30
N MET A 112 -9.17 9.43 11.21
CA MET A 112 -9.69 10.21 12.33
C MET A 112 -11.20 10.38 12.24
N VAL A 113 -11.83 10.57 13.36
CA VAL A 113 -13.21 11.03 13.45
C VAL A 113 -13.33 12.19 14.44
N ARG A 114 -14.16 13.18 14.09
CA ARG A 114 -14.66 14.23 14.97
C ARG A 114 -16.18 14.15 14.98
N THR A 115 -16.78 13.89 16.13
CA THR A 115 -18.23 13.62 16.24
C THR A 115 -19.07 14.87 16.29
N GLN A 116 -18.49 16.01 16.65
CA GLN A 116 -19.15 17.32 16.72
C GLN A 116 -18.19 18.39 16.19
N PRO A 117 -18.66 19.50 15.63
CA PRO A 117 -17.81 20.54 15.04
C PRO A 117 -16.71 21.05 15.97
N GLU A 118 -17.03 21.28 17.24
CA GLU A 118 -16.11 21.75 18.29
C GLU A 118 -15.51 20.60 19.12
N GLY A 119 -15.73 19.33 18.69
CA GLY A 119 -15.30 18.14 19.43
C GLY A 119 -13.82 17.81 19.22
N ALA A 120 -13.29 16.97 20.11
CA ALA A 120 -11.95 16.43 19.99
C ALA A 120 -11.87 15.40 18.84
N ASP A 121 -10.69 15.35 18.22
CA ASP A 121 -10.35 14.33 17.22
C ASP A 121 -10.04 13.01 17.91
N ARG A 122 -10.55 11.92 17.37
CA ARG A 122 -10.26 10.57 17.82
C ARG A 122 -9.70 9.72 16.68
N VAL A 123 -8.65 8.97 16.96
CA VAL A 123 -8.09 7.99 16.02
C VAL A 123 -9.04 6.80 15.94
N LEU A 124 -9.45 6.45 14.73
CA LEU A 124 -10.19 5.22 14.44
C LEU A 124 -9.25 4.11 13.96
N VAL A 125 -8.31 4.44 13.06
CA VAL A 125 -7.33 3.49 12.53
C VAL A 125 -5.96 4.14 12.53
N ASP A 126 -4.99 3.47 13.13
CA ASP A 126 -3.57 3.85 13.14
C ASP A 126 -2.76 2.80 12.36
N PRO A 127 -2.42 3.06 11.07
CA PRO A 127 -1.66 2.11 10.27
C PRO A 127 -0.24 1.84 10.80
N ASP A 128 0.39 2.81 11.48
CA ASP A 128 1.71 2.61 12.08
C ASP A 128 1.63 1.63 13.26
N ALA A 129 0.58 1.72 14.09
CA ALA A 129 0.33 0.76 15.16
C ALA A 129 0.05 -0.65 14.59
N LEU A 130 -0.77 -0.75 13.54
CA LEU A 130 -1.05 -2.00 12.85
C LEU A 130 0.21 -2.60 12.23
N SER A 131 1.07 -1.79 11.62
CA SER A 131 2.35 -2.23 11.04
C SER A 131 3.27 -2.84 12.10
N ARG A 132 3.37 -2.21 13.27
CA ARG A 132 4.15 -2.74 14.39
C ARG A 132 3.63 -4.09 14.87
N THR A 133 2.31 -4.23 14.98
CA THR A 133 1.67 -5.48 15.42
C THR A 133 1.83 -6.59 14.38
N ALA A 134 1.69 -6.25 13.09
CA ALA A 134 1.78 -7.22 11.99
C ALA A 134 3.23 -7.61 11.63
N GLY A 135 4.25 -6.86 12.10
CA GLY A 135 5.64 -7.05 11.72
C GLY A 135 5.92 -6.75 10.24
N ARG A 136 5.03 -6.05 9.56
CA ARG A 136 5.13 -5.66 8.14
C ARG A 136 4.38 -4.36 7.90
N PRO A 137 4.75 -3.57 6.87
CA PRO A 137 4.03 -2.34 6.54
C PRO A 137 2.55 -2.61 6.25
N VAL A 138 1.69 -1.84 6.88
CA VAL A 138 0.24 -1.79 6.63
C VAL A 138 -0.12 -0.36 6.27
N ALA A 139 -0.91 -0.16 5.23
CA ALA A 139 -1.32 1.15 4.77
C ALA A 139 -2.85 1.23 4.61
N LEU A 140 -3.41 2.41 4.86
CA LEU A 140 -4.81 2.71 4.62
C LEU A 140 -5.02 2.98 3.13
N GLN A 141 -5.93 2.23 2.48
CA GLN A 141 -6.29 2.41 1.07
C GLN A 141 -7.40 3.44 0.84
N GLY A 142 -8.20 3.69 1.85
CA GLY A 142 -9.34 4.60 1.77
C GLY A 142 -10.40 4.25 2.81
N PHE A 143 -11.47 5.03 2.83
CA PHE A 143 -12.56 4.83 3.78
C PHE A 143 -13.87 5.40 3.25
N SER A 144 -14.99 4.86 3.74
CA SER A 144 -16.34 5.25 3.37
C SER A 144 -17.27 5.12 4.60
N PRO A 145 -17.74 6.22 5.18
CA PRO A 145 -18.71 6.18 6.26
C PRO A 145 -20.11 5.83 5.74
N SER A 146 -20.92 5.15 6.57
CA SER A 146 -22.34 4.95 6.28
C SER A 146 -23.09 6.28 6.25
N PRO A 147 -24.28 6.36 5.59
CA PRO A 147 -25.04 7.61 5.47
C PRO A 147 -25.34 8.28 6.82
N ASP A 148 -25.60 7.49 7.85
CA ASP A 148 -25.83 7.97 9.22
C ASP A 148 -24.55 8.19 10.03
N GLY A 149 -23.38 7.82 9.47
CA GLY A 149 -22.07 7.91 10.08
C GLY A 149 -21.85 7.00 11.29
N ARG A 150 -22.70 6.00 11.53
CA ARG A 150 -22.53 5.04 12.64
C ARG A 150 -21.53 3.96 12.33
N LEU A 151 -21.43 3.56 11.06
CA LEU A 151 -20.48 2.57 10.57
C LEU A 151 -19.44 3.24 9.67
N LEU A 152 -18.28 2.63 9.62
CA LEU A 152 -17.19 3.05 8.75
C LEU A 152 -16.56 1.82 8.08
N ALA A 153 -16.61 1.80 6.76
CA ALA A 153 -15.84 0.87 5.95
C ALA A 153 -14.47 1.49 5.65
N TYR A 154 -13.38 0.71 5.77
CA TYR A 154 -12.04 1.16 5.38
C TYR A 154 -11.21 0.00 4.86
N GLY A 155 -10.30 0.28 3.94
CA GLY A 155 -9.41 -0.71 3.34
C GLY A 155 -8.03 -0.67 3.97
N LEU A 156 -7.46 -1.84 4.22
CA LEU A 156 -6.07 -2.02 4.60
C LEU A 156 -5.35 -2.87 3.57
N GLN A 157 -4.12 -2.50 3.26
CA GLN A 157 -3.20 -3.29 2.45
C GLN A 157 -1.91 -3.52 3.21
N ALA A 158 -1.26 -4.66 2.97
CA ALA A 158 -0.05 -5.03 3.68
C ALA A 158 1.08 -5.37 2.71
N GLY A 159 2.33 -5.04 3.09
CA GLY A 159 3.52 -5.40 2.34
C GLY A 159 3.63 -4.82 0.94
N GLY A 160 2.96 -3.69 0.64
CA GLY A 160 2.96 -3.06 -0.68
C GLY A 160 2.03 -3.75 -1.71
N SER A 161 1.19 -4.72 -1.30
CA SER A 161 0.18 -5.31 -2.17
C SER A 161 -0.90 -4.29 -2.50
N GLU A 162 -1.36 -4.25 -3.76
CA GLU A 162 -2.54 -3.48 -4.15
C GLU A 162 -3.86 -4.16 -3.73
N ILE A 163 -3.79 -5.46 -3.42
CA ILE A 163 -4.92 -6.25 -2.94
C ILE A 163 -4.89 -6.21 -1.41
N GLY A 164 -5.99 -5.80 -0.83
CA GLY A 164 -6.14 -5.64 0.61
C GLY A 164 -7.39 -6.29 1.17
N GLU A 165 -7.74 -5.85 2.36
CA GLU A 165 -8.93 -6.26 3.11
C GLU A 165 -9.82 -5.07 3.40
N LEU A 166 -11.13 -5.26 3.27
CA LEU A 166 -12.16 -4.30 3.67
C LEU A 166 -12.62 -4.63 5.10
N HIS A 167 -12.50 -3.67 5.97
CA HIS A 167 -12.96 -3.74 7.35
C HIS A 167 -14.17 -2.84 7.55
N VAL A 168 -15.09 -3.24 8.41
CA VAL A 168 -16.24 -2.41 8.82
C VAL A 168 -16.29 -2.35 10.34
N VAL A 169 -16.32 -1.13 10.87
CA VAL A 169 -16.34 -0.89 12.32
C VAL A 169 -17.51 0.01 12.71
N GLU A 170 -17.97 -0.18 13.94
CA GLU A 170 -18.84 0.78 14.60
C GLU A 170 -18.00 2.00 15.05
N VAL A 171 -18.40 3.17 14.61
CA VAL A 171 -17.63 4.41 14.83
C VAL A 171 -17.55 4.75 16.32
N ALA A 172 -18.60 4.52 17.10
CA ALA A 172 -18.64 4.84 18.52
C ALA A 172 -17.59 4.07 19.34
N THR A 173 -17.45 2.77 19.06
CA THR A 173 -16.64 1.85 19.85
C THR A 173 -15.32 1.44 19.17
N GLY A 174 -15.20 1.60 17.85
CA GLY A 174 -14.10 1.08 17.05
C GLY A 174 -14.15 -0.44 16.85
N ARG A 175 -15.19 -1.13 17.32
CA ARG A 175 -15.31 -2.59 17.21
C ARG A 175 -15.70 -3.00 15.80
N ALA A 176 -15.07 -4.08 15.30
CA ALA A 176 -15.47 -4.70 14.05
C ALA A 176 -16.90 -5.25 14.16
N VAL A 177 -17.71 -5.00 13.13
CA VAL A 177 -19.10 -5.47 13.06
C VAL A 177 -19.24 -6.74 12.21
N MET A 178 -18.20 -7.10 11.48
CA MET A 178 -18.14 -8.30 10.64
C MET A 178 -16.68 -8.73 10.43
N PRO A 179 -16.42 -9.96 10.00
CA PRO A 179 -15.09 -10.38 9.55
C PRO A 179 -14.63 -9.54 8.35
N PRO A 180 -13.31 -9.31 8.17
CA PRO A 180 -12.80 -8.62 7.01
C PRO A 180 -13.13 -9.33 5.70
N ILE A 181 -13.38 -8.56 4.65
CA ILE A 181 -13.56 -9.05 3.29
C ILE A 181 -12.22 -8.96 2.57
N ASP A 182 -11.69 -10.11 2.14
CA ASP A 182 -10.42 -10.21 1.43
C ASP A 182 -10.50 -9.85 -0.06
N ARG A 183 -9.32 -9.72 -0.70
CA ARG A 183 -9.17 -9.55 -2.16
C ARG A 183 -9.89 -8.33 -2.72
N ILE A 184 -9.89 -7.22 -2.00
CA ILE A 184 -10.43 -5.96 -2.49
C ILE A 184 -9.31 -5.04 -3.00
N ARG A 185 -9.67 -4.17 -3.95
CA ARG A 185 -8.82 -3.06 -4.40
C ARG A 185 -9.46 -1.75 -3.95
N GLY A 186 -8.87 -1.11 -2.95
CA GLY A 186 -9.42 0.10 -2.34
C GLY A 186 -10.58 -0.18 -1.38
N ALA A 187 -11.09 0.86 -0.76
CA ALA A 187 -12.20 0.80 0.20
C ALA A 187 -13.46 1.48 -0.37
N SER A 188 -13.62 1.46 -1.70
CA SER A 188 -14.82 2.03 -2.33
C SER A 188 -15.99 1.09 -2.12
N VAL A 189 -16.92 1.54 -1.28
CA VAL A 189 -18.20 0.86 -1.07
C VAL A 189 -19.35 1.83 -1.39
N SER A 190 -20.45 1.29 -1.86
CA SER A 190 -21.70 2.01 -2.08
C SER A 190 -22.70 1.57 -1.03
N TRP A 191 -22.91 2.39 0.00
CA TRP A 191 -23.85 2.11 1.06
C TRP A 191 -25.28 2.20 0.59
N LEU A 192 -26.14 1.34 1.13
CA LEU A 192 -27.59 1.54 1.06
C LEU A 192 -27.96 2.81 1.84
N GLU A 193 -29.04 3.48 1.43
CA GLU A 193 -29.46 4.75 2.02
C GLU A 193 -29.77 4.64 3.53
N ASP A 194 -30.29 3.50 3.94
CA ASP A 194 -30.59 3.20 5.36
C ASP A 194 -29.38 2.71 6.17
N GLY A 195 -28.20 2.54 5.52
CA GLY A 195 -27.01 2.04 6.14
C GLY A 195 -27.01 0.57 6.54
N SER A 196 -28.05 -0.20 6.14
CA SER A 196 -28.18 -1.63 6.51
C SER A 196 -27.21 -2.55 5.78
N GLY A 197 -26.61 -2.08 4.68
CA GLY A 197 -25.67 -2.86 3.88
C GLY A 197 -24.93 -1.98 2.87
N PHE A 198 -24.08 -2.60 2.07
CA PHE A 198 -23.33 -1.92 1.01
C PHE A 198 -22.96 -2.86 -0.13
N PHE A 199 -22.74 -2.29 -1.30
CA PHE A 199 -22.13 -2.95 -2.46
C PHE A 199 -20.64 -2.66 -2.48
N TYR A 200 -19.84 -3.62 -2.95
CA TYR A 200 -18.38 -3.49 -3.10
C TYR A 200 -17.89 -4.26 -4.32
N SER A 201 -16.69 -3.93 -4.78
CA SER A 201 -15.99 -4.68 -5.85
C SER A 201 -14.91 -5.58 -5.26
N ARG A 202 -14.80 -6.80 -5.81
CA ARG A 202 -13.81 -7.81 -5.38
C ARG A 202 -13.00 -8.34 -6.57
#